data_27b72b8edce7760057074662192cc9d7
#
_entry.id   27b72b8edce7760057074662192cc9d7
#
_cell.length_a   1.000
_cell.length_b   1.000
_cell.length_c   1.000
_cell.angle_alpha   90.00
_cell.angle_beta   90.00
_cell.angle_gamma   90.00
#
_symmetry.space_group_name_H-M   'P 1'
#
loop_
_entity.id
_entity.type
_entity.pdbx_description
1 polymer ?
#
loop_
_entity_poly.entity_id
_entity_poly.type
_entity_poly.pdbx_seq_one_letter_code
_entity_poly.pdbx_strand_id
1 'polypeptide(L)'
;MDTQYTPTYNRLWNREFTLLTIAELLLCISCYMTIPLLPFRLTTEDHASSYLACLTIVAFIIGVCISGFFGSWLIQNYRRNKVFFISAICLGATILGLSAFEFREQPIVREIEEYTLLAVCFASGAVFGTAKRVLSCTLLIDKTESCHRTDANYTAIWISRLTVIVGPILALLLRDELRGSLFYIVGAAMSLASAVLVMCVKFPFRAPEEGVHLVSIDRFFLPRGATIALVIALITAALGIMMTTRMTVEFCASVMAGFVVAALALHIPAVKNARFASAVGNALAIIAILAMFAHDDVFDATLKPTLFGFGIALSSSEQLYKLLNSCDHCQRSTAESTYFLSSDGGLFLGIAAGWQLTTAVKSAEQVALALLVVATIICSLNVLLKKKQAKHHA
;
A
#
# COMPACT_ATOMS: atom_id res chain seq x y z
N MET A 1 -4.84 50.54 -4.21
CA MET A 1 -4.23 49.44 -3.46
C MET A 1 -5.30 48.40 -3.33
N ASP A 2 -5.28 47.40 -4.23
CA ASP A 2 -6.23 46.31 -4.20
C ASP A 2 -5.82 45.39 -3.06
N THR A 3 -6.61 45.40 -1.97
CA THR A 3 -6.51 44.39 -0.94
C THR A 3 -6.87 43.05 -1.54
N GLN A 4 -5.88 42.26 -1.87
CA GLN A 4 -6.07 40.84 -2.20
C GLN A 4 -6.81 40.18 -1.01
N TYR A 5 -8.10 39.98 -1.18
CA TYR A 5 -8.87 39.10 -0.32
C TYR A 5 -8.33 37.67 -0.50
N THR A 6 -7.34 37.30 0.29
CA THR A 6 -7.02 35.88 0.49
C THR A 6 -8.17 35.28 1.29
N PRO A 7 -8.94 34.33 0.72
CA PRO A 7 -10.02 33.70 1.47
C PRO A 7 -9.38 32.98 2.67
N THR A 8 -9.71 33.44 3.87
CA THR A 8 -9.16 32.96 5.15
C THR A 8 -9.63 31.58 5.57
N TYR A 9 -10.44 30.89 4.76
CA TYR A 9 -11.02 29.57 5.06
C TYR A 9 -11.14 28.70 3.80
N ASN A 10 -10.05 28.22 3.25
CA ASN A 10 -10.12 27.11 2.32
C ASN A 10 -10.03 25.80 3.10
N ARG A 11 -11.12 25.03 3.05
CA ARG A 11 -11.20 23.71 3.67
C ARG A 11 -10.45 22.69 2.80
N LEU A 12 -9.65 21.80 3.40
CA LEU A 12 -9.02 20.67 2.71
C LEU A 12 -10.08 19.85 1.93
N TRP A 13 -11.20 19.55 2.59
CA TRP A 13 -12.32 18.78 2.02
C TRP A 13 -13.21 19.65 1.12
N ASN A 14 -12.69 19.95 -0.07
CA ASN A 14 -13.48 20.51 -1.17
C ASN A 14 -14.02 19.40 -2.07
N ARG A 15 -14.96 19.72 -2.98
CA ARG A 15 -15.58 18.76 -3.89
C ARG A 15 -14.53 17.98 -4.72
N GLU A 16 -13.54 18.66 -5.26
CA GLU A 16 -12.53 18.05 -6.13
C GLU A 16 -11.61 17.12 -5.35
N PHE A 17 -11.14 17.54 -4.17
CA PHE A 17 -10.34 16.71 -3.27
C PHE A 17 -11.11 15.46 -2.83
N THR A 18 -12.39 15.61 -2.47
CA THR A 18 -13.25 14.47 -2.09
C THR A 18 -13.41 13.47 -3.24
N LEU A 19 -13.65 13.94 -4.48
CA LEU A 19 -13.74 13.05 -5.64
C LEU A 19 -12.44 12.29 -5.90
N LEU A 20 -11.29 12.97 -5.80
CA LEU A 20 -9.98 12.33 -5.97
C LEU A 20 -9.67 11.33 -4.85
N THR A 21 -10.06 11.64 -3.63
CA THR A 21 -9.93 10.75 -2.46
C THR A 21 -10.77 9.48 -2.62
N ILE A 22 -12.01 9.60 -3.11
CA ILE A 22 -12.86 8.45 -3.43
C ILE A 22 -12.26 7.65 -4.60
N ALA A 23 -11.72 8.33 -5.61
CA ALA A 23 -11.05 7.67 -6.73
C ALA A 23 -9.83 6.85 -6.26
N GLU A 24 -9.04 7.38 -5.32
CA GLU A 24 -7.91 6.66 -4.71
C GLU A 24 -8.37 5.44 -3.92
N LEU A 25 -9.41 5.60 -3.10
CA LEU A 25 -10.01 4.51 -2.35
C LEU A 25 -10.46 3.37 -3.28
N LEU A 26 -11.20 3.68 -4.35
CA LEU A 26 -11.68 2.69 -5.31
C LEU A 26 -10.54 2.01 -6.07
N LEU A 27 -9.51 2.77 -6.51
CA LEU A 27 -8.33 2.22 -7.17
C LEU A 27 -7.60 1.23 -6.27
N CYS A 28 -7.36 1.63 -5.03
CA CYS A 28 -6.63 0.81 -4.06
C CYS A 28 -7.44 -0.44 -3.66
N ILE A 29 -8.75 -0.31 -3.40
CA ILE A 29 -9.60 -1.47 -3.11
C ILE A 29 -9.59 -2.45 -4.30
N SER A 30 -9.71 -1.96 -5.54
CA SER A 30 -9.65 -2.78 -6.75
C SER A 30 -8.41 -3.71 -6.76
N CYS A 31 -7.24 -3.16 -6.44
CA CYS A 31 -5.99 -3.91 -6.41
C CYS A 31 -5.89 -4.84 -5.19
N TYR A 32 -6.12 -4.30 -3.96
CA TYR A 32 -5.95 -5.09 -2.73
C TYR A 32 -7.04 -6.14 -2.54
N MET A 33 -8.16 -6.03 -3.23
CA MET A 33 -9.18 -7.07 -3.27
C MET A 33 -8.76 -8.24 -4.16
N THR A 34 -8.11 -7.97 -5.29
CA THR A 34 -7.86 -8.98 -6.33
C THR A 34 -6.49 -9.65 -6.20
N ILE A 35 -5.42 -8.89 -6.07
CA ILE A 35 -4.04 -9.43 -6.10
C ILE A 35 -3.70 -10.30 -4.89
N PRO A 36 -4.01 -9.94 -3.63
CA PRO A 36 -3.72 -10.79 -2.47
C PRO A 36 -4.47 -12.12 -2.44
N LEU A 37 -5.66 -12.18 -3.07
CA LEU A 37 -6.46 -13.40 -3.15
C LEU A 37 -6.07 -14.33 -4.32
N LEU A 38 -5.36 -13.81 -5.31
CA LEU A 38 -4.93 -14.58 -6.48
C LEU A 38 -4.17 -15.86 -6.09
N PRO A 39 -3.16 -15.83 -5.18
CA PRO A 39 -2.48 -17.04 -4.73
C PRO A 39 -3.40 -18.06 -4.09
N PHE A 40 -4.39 -17.61 -3.34
CA PHE A 40 -5.38 -18.49 -2.73
C PHE A 40 -6.18 -19.25 -3.80
N ARG A 41 -6.71 -18.55 -4.80
CA ARG A 41 -7.41 -19.17 -5.93
C ARG A 41 -6.52 -20.21 -6.64
N LEU A 42 -5.29 -19.80 -7.00
CA LEU A 42 -4.35 -20.66 -7.72
C LEU A 42 -4.06 -21.97 -6.98
N THR A 43 -3.90 -21.92 -5.66
CA THR A 43 -3.56 -23.11 -4.87
C THR A 43 -4.76 -23.97 -4.51
N THR A 44 -5.94 -23.38 -4.26
CA THR A 44 -7.12 -24.13 -3.79
C THR A 44 -8.05 -24.55 -4.94
N GLU A 45 -8.24 -23.72 -5.94
CA GLU A 45 -9.17 -23.98 -7.05
C GLU A 45 -8.45 -24.58 -8.26
N ASP A 46 -7.30 -24.02 -8.63
CA ASP A 46 -6.55 -24.42 -9.82
C ASP A 46 -5.46 -25.46 -9.53
N HIS A 47 -5.29 -25.89 -8.28
CA HIS A 47 -4.27 -26.86 -7.83
C HIS A 47 -2.85 -26.52 -8.33
N ALA A 48 -2.55 -25.22 -8.46
CA ALA A 48 -1.24 -24.75 -8.84
C ALA A 48 -0.24 -24.87 -7.68
N SER A 49 1.05 -24.88 -8.01
CA SER A 49 2.09 -24.94 -6.99
C SER A 49 2.14 -23.67 -6.16
N SER A 50 2.44 -23.77 -4.86
CA SER A 50 2.68 -22.62 -3.98
C SER A 50 3.81 -21.72 -4.50
N TYR A 51 4.74 -22.29 -5.27
CA TYR A 51 5.81 -21.55 -5.93
C TYR A 51 5.27 -20.61 -7.01
N LEU A 52 4.37 -21.08 -7.89
CA LEU A 52 3.74 -20.24 -8.91
C LEU A 52 2.91 -19.13 -8.24
N ALA A 53 2.15 -19.46 -7.21
CA ALA A 53 1.39 -18.50 -6.42
C ALA A 53 2.26 -17.37 -5.84
N CYS A 54 3.45 -17.71 -5.34
CA CYS A 54 4.44 -16.73 -4.88
C CYS A 54 4.98 -15.89 -6.04
N LEU A 55 5.32 -16.50 -7.18
CA LEU A 55 5.85 -15.81 -8.35
C LEU A 55 4.87 -14.78 -8.91
N THR A 56 3.55 -15.01 -8.87
CA THR A 56 2.56 -14.02 -9.32
C THR A 56 2.64 -12.72 -8.52
N ILE A 57 2.79 -12.82 -7.21
CA ILE A 57 2.95 -11.65 -6.34
C ILE A 57 4.30 -10.96 -6.58
N VAL A 58 5.37 -11.73 -6.74
CA VAL A 58 6.70 -11.17 -7.05
C VAL A 58 6.69 -10.46 -8.40
N ALA A 59 6.07 -11.04 -9.43
CA ALA A 59 5.91 -10.41 -10.75
C ALA A 59 5.15 -9.07 -10.63
N PHE A 60 4.08 -9.03 -9.84
CA PHE A 60 3.34 -7.80 -9.56
C PHE A 60 4.24 -6.71 -8.93
N ILE A 61 5.02 -7.06 -7.89
CA ILE A 61 5.93 -6.11 -7.23
C ILE A 61 6.98 -5.58 -8.20
N ILE A 62 7.57 -6.44 -9.02
CA ILE A 62 8.54 -6.05 -10.03
C ILE A 62 7.90 -5.04 -11.00
N GLY A 63 6.65 -5.26 -11.42
CA GLY A 63 5.89 -4.31 -12.23
C GLY A 63 5.73 -2.95 -11.54
N VAL A 64 5.35 -2.92 -10.26
CA VAL A 64 5.25 -1.68 -9.45
C VAL A 64 6.59 -0.94 -9.40
N CYS A 65 7.69 -1.67 -9.18
CA CYS A 65 9.03 -1.08 -9.11
C CYS A 65 9.46 -0.50 -10.47
N ILE A 66 9.34 -1.28 -11.53
CA ILE A 66 9.77 -0.85 -12.88
C ILE A 66 8.99 0.37 -13.33
N SER A 67 7.67 0.41 -13.12
CA SER A 67 6.86 1.57 -13.48
C SER A 67 7.29 2.85 -12.76
N GLY A 68 7.96 2.75 -11.60
CA GLY A 68 8.48 3.88 -10.85
C GLY A 68 9.58 4.63 -11.59
N PHE A 69 10.49 3.90 -12.25
CA PHE A 69 11.59 4.51 -13.01
C PHE A 69 11.11 5.34 -14.20
N PHE A 70 9.97 4.99 -14.78
CA PHE A 70 9.36 5.72 -15.89
C PHE A 70 8.36 6.79 -15.44
N GLY A 71 8.02 6.81 -14.15
CA GLY A 71 6.97 7.67 -13.58
C GLY A 71 7.25 9.16 -13.81
N SER A 72 8.49 9.61 -13.62
CA SER A 72 8.89 11.00 -13.82
C SER A 72 8.66 11.44 -15.27
N TRP A 73 9.12 10.65 -16.22
CA TRP A 73 8.96 10.91 -17.65
C TRP A 73 7.48 10.94 -18.07
N LEU A 74 6.66 9.98 -17.62
CA LEU A 74 5.23 9.93 -17.91
C LEU A 74 4.48 11.18 -17.42
N ILE A 75 4.76 11.60 -16.16
CA ILE A 75 4.08 12.73 -15.53
C ILE A 75 4.48 14.07 -16.15
N GLN A 76 5.68 14.18 -16.70
CA GLN A 76 6.21 15.42 -17.26
C GLN A 76 5.90 15.60 -18.76
N ASN A 77 5.86 14.49 -19.52
CA ASN A 77 5.58 14.55 -20.95
C ASN A 77 4.09 14.47 -21.31
N TYR A 78 3.27 13.88 -20.44
CA TYR A 78 1.85 13.69 -20.71
C TYR A 78 0.97 14.36 -19.66
N ARG A 79 -0.29 14.63 -20.03
CA ARG A 79 -1.29 15.13 -19.09
C ARG A 79 -1.55 14.08 -18.00
N ARG A 80 -1.31 14.43 -16.74
CA ARG A 80 -1.39 13.54 -15.59
C ARG A 80 -2.72 12.81 -15.46
N ASN A 81 -3.83 13.53 -15.67
CA ASN A 81 -5.17 12.93 -15.65
C ASN A 81 -5.37 11.88 -16.75
N LYS A 82 -4.78 12.07 -17.96
CA LYS A 82 -4.82 11.06 -19.02
C LYS A 82 -3.96 9.85 -18.70
N VAL A 83 -2.76 10.07 -18.13
CA VAL A 83 -1.89 8.96 -17.68
C VAL A 83 -2.62 8.13 -16.63
N PHE A 84 -3.23 8.77 -15.63
CA PHE A 84 -4.04 8.07 -14.65
C PHE A 84 -5.18 7.29 -15.27
N PHE A 85 -5.98 7.94 -16.13
CA PHE A 85 -7.15 7.35 -16.79
C PHE A 85 -6.78 6.09 -17.56
N ILE A 86 -5.75 6.16 -18.40
CA ILE A 86 -5.27 5.01 -19.19
C ILE A 86 -4.79 3.90 -18.24
N SER A 87 -3.98 4.25 -17.23
CA SER A 87 -3.47 3.26 -16.27
C SER A 87 -4.59 2.57 -15.48
N ALA A 88 -5.62 3.30 -15.07
CA ALA A 88 -6.76 2.72 -14.35
C ALA A 88 -7.62 1.81 -15.25
N ILE A 89 -7.85 2.18 -16.52
CA ILE A 89 -8.52 1.30 -17.49
C ILE A 89 -7.70 0.03 -17.74
N CYS A 90 -6.40 0.17 -17.97
CA CYS A 90 -5.51 -0.98 -18.16
C CYS A 90 -5.48 -1.88 -16.91
N LEU A 91 -5.53 -1.31 -15.69
CA LEU A 91 -5.67 -2.09 -14.46
C LEU A 91 -6.96 -2.90 -14.45
N GLY A 92 -8.09 -2.28 -14.77
CA GLY A 92 -9.38 -2.98 -14.89
C GLY A 92 -9.31 -4.11 -15.91
N ALA A 93 -8.69 -3.88 -17.08
CA ALA A 93 -8.52 -4.89 -18.13
C ALA A 93 -7.62 -6.07 -17.67
N THR A 94 -6.50 -5.77 -16.98
CA THR A 94 -5.61 -6.83 -16.45
C THR A 94 -6.30 -7.64 -15.34
N ILE A 95 -7.08 -7.00 -14.47
CA ILE A 95 -7.88 -7.68 -13.44
C ILE A 95 -8.91 -8.61 -14.09
N LEU A 96 -9.63 -8.15 -15.12
CA LEU A 96 -10.53 -9.02 -15.89
C LEU A 96 -9.78 -10.16 -16.58
N GLY A 97 -8.58 -9.88 -17.11
CA GLY A 97 -7.71 -10.92 -17.67
C GLY A 97 -7.38 -12.02 -16.67
N LEU A 98 -7.14 -11.67 -15.39
CA LEU A 98 -6.90 -12.65 -14.33
C LEU A 98 -8.09 -13.59 -14.07
N SER A 99 -9.32 -13.16 -14.35
CA SER A 99 -10.51 -14.01 -14.20
C SER A 99 -10.64 -15.08 -15.28
N ALA A 100 -9.98 -14.89 -16.42
CA ALA A 100 -10.10 -15.79 -17.58
C ALA A 100 -9.09 -16.96 -17.56
N PHE A 101 -8.16 -16.97 -16.57
CA PHE A 101 -7.21 -18.08 -16.46
C PHE A 101 -7.87 -19.28 -15.81
N GLU A 102 -7.90 -20.39 -16.57
CA GLU A 102 -8.25 -21.74 -16.15
C GLU A 102 -7.12 -22.65 -16.60
N PHE A 103 -6.40 -23.27 -15.68
CA PHE A 103 -5.27 -24.13 -16.03
C PHE A 103 -5.76 -25.43 -16.67
N ARG A 104 -5.32 -25.69 -17.88
CA ARG A 104 -5.62 -26.89 -18.63
C ARG A 104 -4.68 -28.03 -18.26
N GLU A 105 -5.13 -29.26 -18.36
CA GLU A 105 -4.35 -30.44 -17.98
C GLU A 105 -3.16 -30.72 -18.92
N GLN A 106 -3.18 -30.20 -20.16
CA GLN A 106 -2.10 -30.41 -21.14
C GLN A 106 -0.83 -29.65 -20.71
N PRO A 107 0.33 -30.31 -20.52
CA PRO A 107 1.52 -29.73 -19.93
C PRO A 107 2.09 -28.53 -20.71
N ILE A 108 2.09 -28.59 -22.04
CA ILE A 108 2.61 -27.48 -22.88
C ILE A 108 1.70 -26.25 -22.79
N VAL A 109 0.39 -26.44 -22.78
CA VAL A 109 -0.59 -25.36 -22.68
C VAL A 109 -0.50 -24.72 -21.31
N ARG A 110 -0.35 -25.52 -20.26
CA ARG A 110 -0.19 -25.07 -18.89
C ARG A 110 1.04 -24.19 -18.70
N GLU A 111 2.18 -24.55 -19.28
CA GLU A 111 3.40 -23.74 -19.20
C GLU A 111 3.21 -22.35 -19.85
N ILE A 112 2.54 -22.30 -21.01
CA ILE A 112 2.22 -21.03 -21.68
C ILE A 112 1.26 -20.18 -20.80
N GLU A 113 0.27 -20.80 -20.18
CA GLU A 113 -0.69 -20.14 -19.28
C GLU A 113 0.03 -19.58 -18.05
N GLU A 114 0.98 -20.30 -17.45
CA GLU A 114 1.79 -19.83 -16.32
C GLU A 114 2.62 -18.58 -16.66
N TYR A 115 3.34 -18.58 -17.81
CA TYR A 115 4.09 -17.40 -18.26
C TYR A 115 3.16 -16.20 -18.57
N THR A 116 2.03 -16.47 -19.18
CA THR A 116 1.05 -15.44 -19.52
C THR A 116 0.46 -14.83 -18.25
N LEU A 117 0.14 -15.65 -17.25
CA LEU A 117 -0.32 -15.19 -15.94
C LEU A 117 0.72 -14.29 -15.26
N LEU A 118 1.99 -14.69 -15.26
CA LEU A 118 3.08 -13.86 -14.70
C LEU A 118 3.21 -12.53 -15.43
N ALA A 119 3.08 -12.53 -16.77
CA ALA A 119 3.11 -11.31 -17.57
C ALA A 119 1.92 -10.38 -17.25
N VAL A 120 0.72 -10.92 -17.06
CA VAL A 120 -0.48 -10.16 -16.66
C VAL A 120 -0.31 -9.60 -15.25
N CYS A 121 0.23 -10.37 -14.30
CA CYS A 121 0.52 -9.88 -12.95
C CYS A 121 1.55 -8.74 -12.96
N PHE A 122 2.62 -8.90 -13.75
CA PHE A 122 3.61 -7.84 -13.97
C PHE A 122 2.98 -6.58 -14.55
N ALA A 123 2.18 -6.70 -15.59
CA ALA A 123 1.46 -5.58 -16.20
C ALA A 123 0.50 -4.93 -15.22
N SER A 124 -0.25 -5.70 -14.42
CA SER A 124 -1.12 -5.20 -13.35
C SER A 124 -0.35 -4.37 -12.34
N GLY A 125 0.83 -4.85 -11.92
CA GLY A 125 1.73 -4.12 -11.02
C GLY A 125 2.22 -2.81 -11.62
N ALA A 126 2.63 -2.82 -12.89
CA ALA A 126 3.13 -1.63 -13.58
C ALA A 126 2.06 -0.54 -13.71
N VAL A 127 0.84 -0.92 -14.12
CA VAL A 127 -0.26 0.05 -14.29
C VAL A 127 -0.81 0.52 -12.94
N PHE A 128 -0.92 -0.35 -11.94
CA PHE A 128 -1.31 0.03 -10.59
C PHE A 128 -0.31 1.01 -9.96
N GLY A 129 0.99 0.69 -10.00
CA GLY A 129 2.04 1.54 -9.47
C GLY A 129 2.08 2.92 -10.15
N THR A 130 1.82 2.98 -11.46
CA THR A 130 1.70 4.24 -12.21
C THR A 130 0.45 5.01 -11.76
N ALA A 131 -0.73 4.38 -11.76
CA ALA A 131 -1.99 5.01 -11.40
C ALA A 131 -1.94 5.57 -9.96
N LYS A 132 -1.51 4.76 -8.99
CA LYS A 132 -1.41 5.15 -7.59
C LYS A 132 -0.51 6.37 -7.40
N ARG A 133 0.71 6.35 -7.98
CA ARG A 133 1.64 7.50 -7.87
C ARG A 133 1.10 8.76 -8.54
N VAL A 134 0.52 8.64 -9.74
CA VAL A 134 -0.05 9.80 -10.43
C VAL A 134 -1.20 10.42 -9.62
N LEU A 135 -2.08 9.59 -9.07
CA LEU A 135 -3.21 10.07 -8.29
C LEU A 135 -2.77 10.69 -6.97
N SER A 136 -2.10 9.93 -6.12
CA SER A 136 -1.77 10.32 -4.75
C SER A 136 -0.69 11.40 -4.73
N CYS A 137 0.45 11.15 -5.42
CA CYS A 137 1.60 12.04 -5.35
C CYS A 137 1.49 13.28 -6.25
N THR A 138 0.49 13.40 -7.13
CA THR A 138 0.37 14.55 -8.02
C THR A 138 -1.03 15.15 -8.10
N LEU A 139 -2.05 14.41 -8.56
CA LEU A 139 -3.38 14.96 -8.82
C LEU A 139 -4.08 15.45 -7.55
N LEU A 140 -3.96 14.69 -6.48
CA LEU A 140 -4.54 15.00 -5.16
C LEU A 140 -3.92 16.28 -4.58
N ILE A 141 -2.59 16.41 -4.73
CA ILE A 141 -1.83 17.56 -4.26
C ILE A 141 -2.08 18.80 -5.13
N ASP A 142 -2.25 18.63 -6.43
CA ASP A 142 -2.54 19.76 -7.35
C ASP A 142 -3.89 20.45 -7.03
N LYS A 143 -4.79 19.77 -6.31
CA LYS A 143 -6.10 20.29 -5.86
C LYS A 143 -6.13 20.76 -4.42
N THR A 144 -4.98 20.76 -3.76
CA THR A 144 -4.84 21.26 -2.40
C THR A 144 -4.02 22.54 -2.36
N GLU A 145 -4.41 23.45 -1.48
CA GLU A 145 -3.66 24.65 -1.22
C GLU A 145 -2.33 24.37 -0.51
N SER A 146 -1.39 25.27 -0.65
CA SER A 146 -0.03 25.12 -0.11
C SER A 146 -0.01 24.83 1.39
N CYS A 147 -0.93 25.43 2.16
CA CYS A 147 -1.06 25.25 3.61
C CYS A 147 -1.58 23.84 3.98
N HIS A 148 -2.36 23.20 3.11
CA HIS A 148 -3.00 21.90 3.37
C HIS A 148 -2.30 20.71 2.70
N ARG A 149 -1.20 20.91 1.99
CA ARG A 149 -0.49 19.82 1.27
C ARG A 149 -0.02 18.70 2.18
N THR A 150 0.42 19.02 3.39
CA THR A 150 0.85 18.00 4.36
C THR A 150 -0.32 17.15 4.81
N ASP A 151 -1.47 17.78 5.07
CA ASP A 151 -2.68 17.08 5.49
C ASP A 151 -3.25 16.23 4.35
N ALA A 152 -3.16 16.70 3.10
CA ALA A 152 -3.56 15.96 1.92
C ALA A 152 -2.74 14.67 1.74
N ASN A 153 -1.41 14.78 1.79
CA ASN A 153 -0.51 13.61 1.72
C ASN A 153 -0.80 12.62 2.86
N TYR A 154 -1.01 13.14 4.07
CA TYR A 154 -1.33 12.30 5.22
C TYR A 154 -2.67 11.57 5.03
N THR A 155 -3.67 12.25 4.48
CA THR A 155 -4.98 11.67 4.16
C THR A 155 -4.87 10.58 3.10
N ALA A 156 -4.16 10.83 1.99
CA ALA A 156 -3.94 9.84 0.94
C ALA A 156 -3.30 8.55 1.48
N ILE A 157 -2.26 8.70 2.28
CA ILE A 157 -1.57 7.55 2.88
C ILE A 157 -2.49 6.77 3.84
N TRP A 158 -3.30 7.44 4.65
CA TRP A 158 -4.26 6.75 5.52
C TRP A 158 -5.33 6.00 4.73
N ILE A 159 -5.83 6.57 3.66
CA ILE A 159 -6.76 5.88 2.76
C ILE A 159 -6.14 4.62 2.19
N SER A 160 -4.92 4.72 1.66
CA SER A 160 -4.17 3.57 1.17
C SER A 160 -4.01 2.47 2.24
N ARG A 161 -3.69 2.85 3.49
CA ARG A 161 -3.57 1.89 4.61
C ARG A 161 -4.87 1.18 4.94
N LEU A 162 -5.97 1.91 4.99
CA LEU A 162 -7.29 1.33 5.27
C LEU A 162 -7.70 0.36 4.16
N THR A 163 -7.43 0.71 2.90
CA THR A 163 -7.78 -0.15 1.76
C THR A 163 -7.00 -1.46 1.70
N VAL A 164 -5.76 -1.49 2.25
CA VAL A 164 -4.96 -2.72 2.38
C VAL A 164 -5.72 -3.83 3.13
N ILE A 165 -6.56 -3.46 4.08
CA ILE A 165 -7.32 -4.41 4.90
C ILE A 165 -8.76 -4.54 4.41
N VAL A 166 -9.39 -3.43 3.97
CA VAL A 166 -10.75 -3.44 3.39
C VAL A 166 -10.81 -4.30 2.14
N GLY A 167 -9.77 -4.24 1.28
CA GLY A 167 -9.71 -5.03 0.05
C GLY A 167 -9.87 -6.52 0.30
N PRO A 168 -9.02 -7.18 1.07
CA PRO A 168 -9.16 -8.59 1.43
C PRO A 168 -10.46 -8.95 2.14
N ILE A 169 -11.00 -8.08 3.03
CA ILE A 169 -12.31 -8.31 3.66
C ILE A 169 -13.41 -8.40 2.59
N LEU A 170 -13.47 -7.42 1.69
CA LEU A 170 -14.45 -7.42 0.61
C LEU A 170 -14.28 -8.63 -0.30
N ALA A 171 -13.05 -9.01 -0.62
CA ALA A 171 -12.77 -10.17 -1.46
C ALA A 171 -13.24 -11.47 -0.81
N LEU A 172 -12.98 -11.66 0.49
CA LEU A 172 -13.43 -12.85 1.22
C LEU A 172 -14.96 -12.92 1.29
N LEU A 173 -15.64 -11.79 1.61
CA LEU A 173 -17.10 -11.72 1.65
C LEU A 173 -17.72 -12.00 0.28
N LEU A 174 -17.20 -11.41 -0.78
CA LEU A 174 -17.70 -11.60 -2.14
C LEU A 174 -17.43 -13.00 -2.67
N ARG A 175 -16.34 -13.63 -2.25
CA ARG A 175 -16.00 -14.99 -2.64
C ARG A 175 -17.00 -16.01 -2.10
N ASP A 176 -17.41 -15.86 -0.85
CA ASP A 176 -18.34 -16.80 -0.21
C ASP A 176 -19.76 -16.67 -0.78
N GLU A 177 -20.16 -15.45 -1.17
CA GLU A 177 -21.48 -15.17 -1.74
C GLU A 177 -21.53 -15.34 -3.26
N LEU A 178 -20.43 -15.06 -3.97
CA LEU A 178 -20.39 -14.98 -5.43
C LEU A 178 -19.40 -15.99 -5.98
N ARG A 179 -19.92 -17.07 -6.56
CA ARG A 179 -19.11 -18.11 -7.22
C ARG A 179 -18.27 -17.52 -8.37
N GLY A 180 -17.00 -17.89 -8.43
CA GLY A 180 -16.13 -17.72 -9.61
C GLY A 180 -15.54 -16.33 -9.79
N SER A 181 -15.65 -15.77 -10.99
CA SER A 181 -14.95 -14.56 -11.44
C SER A 181 -15.58 -13.22 -11.02
N LEU A 182 -16.71 -13.24 -10.31
CA LEU A 182 -17.48 -12.02 -10.02
C LEU A 182 -16.71 -11.00 -9.19
N PHE A 183 -15.85 -11.42 -8.27
CA PHE A 183 -15.04 -10.48 -7.49
C PHE A 183 -13.99 -9.75 -8.37
N TYR A 184 -13.48 -10.38 -9.44
CA TYR A 184 -12.64 -9.70 -10.43
C TYR A 184 -13.41 -8.66 -11.21
N ILE A 185 -14.67 -8.94 -11.57
CA ILE A 185 -15.56 -7.99 -12.26
C ILE A 185 -15.81 -6.77 -11.36
N VAL A 186 -16.09 -6.99 -10.08
CA VAL A 186 -16.25 -5.90 -9.10
C VAL A 186 -14.95 -5.09 -8.97
N GLY A 187 -13.80 -5.75 -8.86
CA GLY A 187 -12.50 -5.08 -8.83
C GLY A 187 -12.24 -4.22 -10.06
N ALA A 188 -12.49 -4.76 -11.25
CA ALA A 188 -12.37 -4.02 -12.50
C ALA A 188 -13.34 -2.84 -12.59
N ALA A 189 -14.59 -3.02 -12.16
CA ALA A 189 -15.60 -1.95 -12.11
C ALA A 189 -15.18 -0.82 -11.17
N MET A 190 -14.57 -1.13 -10.01
CA MET A 190 -14.02 -0.13 -9.09
C MET A 190 -12.87 0.66 -9.72
N SER A 191 -11.97 -0.01 -10.45
CA SER A 191 -10.89 0.67 -11.18
C SER A 191 -11.42 1.60 -12.27
N LEU A 192 -12.44 1.16 -13.03
CA LEU A 192 -13.10 2.00 -14.04
C LEU A 192 -13.85 3.18 -13.41
N ALA A 193 -14.54 2.97 -12.30
CA ALA A 193 -15.21 4.03 -11.56
C ALA A 193 -14.21 5.09 -11.06
N SER A 194 -13.04 4.65 -10.57
CA SER A 194 -11.94 5.55 -10.21
C SER A 194 -11.49 6.40 -11.42
N ALA A 195 -11.32 5.78 -12.60
CA ALA A 195 -10.97 6.50 -13.82
C ALA A 195 -11.99 7.59 -14.19
N VAL A 196 -13.27 7.26 -14.11
CA VAL A 196 -14.38 8.20 -14.40
C VAL A 196 -14.38 9.37 -13.42
N LEU A 197 -14.21 9.11 -12.11
CA LEU A 197 -14.18 10.16 -11.09
C LEU A 197 -13.08 11.18 -11.33
N VAL A 198 -11.87 10.75 -11.70
CA VAL A 198 -10.77 11.66 -12.02
C VAL A 198 -11.05 12.49 -13.26
N MET A 199 -11.75 11.94 -14.26
CA MET A 199 -12.14 12.71 -15.45
C MET A 199 -13.20 13.78 -15.17
N CYS A 200 -13.97 13.65 -14.08
CA CYS A 200 -14.92 14.68 -13.63
C CYS A 200 -14.22 15.90 -12.99
N VAL A 201 -12.90 15.82 -12.71
CA VAL A 201 -12.12 16.91 -12.12
C VAL A 201 -11.34 17.63 -13.22
N LYS A 202 -11.43 18.97 -13.24
CA LYS A 202 -10.69 19.81 -14.20
C LYS A 202 -9.29 20.11 -13.66
N PHE A 203 -8.27 19.78 -14.42
CA PHE A 203 -6.88 20.11 -14.08
C PHE A 203 -6.34 21.22 -15.01
N PRO A 204 -5.54 22.15 -14.48
CA PRO A 204 -4.90 23.17 -15.31
C PRO A 204 -3.93 22.50 -16.29
N PHE A 205 -3.79 23.12 -17.46
CA PHE A 205 -2.80 22.69 -18.43
C PHE A 205 -1.39 22.98 -17.90
N ARG A 206 -0.51 22.00 -17.93
CA ARG A 206 0.92 22.19 -17.75
C ARG A 206 1.62 21.85 -19.05
N ALA A 207 2.51 22.72 -19.49
CA ALA A 207 3.37 22.44 -20.63
C ALA A 207 4.31 21.28 -20.27
N PRO A 208 4.62 20.38 -21.22
CA PRO A 208 5.65 19.37 -21.06
C PRO A 208 7.00 20.02 -20.71
N GLU A 209 7.75 19.41 -19.81
CA GLU A 209 9.12 19.85 -19.49
C GLU A 209 10.09 19.22 -20.50
N GLU A 210 10.96 20.04 -21.13
CA GLU A 210 11.98 19.54 -22.05
C GLU A 210 13.16 18.94 -21.29
N GLY A 211 13.82 17.93 -21.89
CA GLY A 211 15.06 17.36 -21.34
C GLY A 211 14.87 16.32 -20.22
N VAL A 212 13.66 15.79 -20.04
CA VAL A 212 13.40 14.75 -19.02
C VAL A 212 13.92 13.39 -19.47
N HIS A 213 14.77 12.78 -18.64
CA HIS A 213 15.25 11.43 -18.90
C HIS A 213 14.14 10.40 -18.80
N LEU A 214 14.12 9.41 -19.71
CA LEU A 214 13.15 8.32 -19.75
C LEU A 214 13.16 7.51 -18.45
N VAL A 215 14.35 7.22 -17.92
CA VAL A 215 14.56 6.47 -16.68
C VAL A 215 15.16 7.40 -15.64
N SER A 216 14.47 7.56 -14.51
CA SER A 216 14.91 8.41 -13.41
C SER A 216 14.46 7.87 -12.07
N ILE A 217 15.33 8.01 -11.06
CA ILE A 217 14.96 7.74 -9.64
C ILE A 217 14.24 8.96 -9.06
N ASP A 218 14.35 10.11 -9.73
CA ASP A 218 13.71 11.34 -9.29
C ASP A 218 12.18 11.17 -9.25
N ARG A 219 11.54 11.74 -8.23
CA ARG A 219 10.10 11.58 -7.92
C ARG A 219 9.64 10.13 -7.67
N PHE A 220 10.56 9.16 -7.61
CA PHE A 220 10.25 7.76 -7.34
C PHE A 220 10.75 7.31 -5.97
N PHE A 221 12.03 7.47 -5.68
CA PHE A 221 12.63 7.01 -4.44
C PHE A 221 13.54 8.07 -3.82
N LEU A 222 13.43 8.26 -2.49
CA LEU A 222 14.23 9.19 -1.71
C LEU A 222 15.39 8.44 -1.04
N PRO A 223 16.65 8.51 -1.55
CA PRO A 223 17.77 7.74 -1.00
C PRO A 223 18.07 8.05 0.47
N ARG A 224 17.90 9.32 0.89
CA ARG A 224 18.08 9.73 2.31
C ARG A 224 17.07 9.08 3.25
N GLY A 225 15.93 8.63 2.72
CA GLY A 225 14.88 7.92 3.46
C GLY A 225 15.02 6.39 3.45
N ALA A 226 16.04 5.81 2.82
CA ALA A 226 16.16 4.37 2.57
C ALA A 226 16.05 3.51 3.85
N THR A 227 16.65 3.94 4.96
CA THR A 227 16.58 3.23 6.23
C THR A 227 15.17 3.22 6.82
N ILE A 228 14.44 4.36 6.69
CA ILE A 228 13.06 4.47 7.12
C ILE A 228 12.17 3.62 6.21
N ALA A 229 12.42 3.66 4.90
CA ALA A 229 11.76 2.85 3.89
C ALA A 229 11.88 1.34 4.18
N LEU A 230 13.09 0.89 4.55
CA LEU A 230 13.33 -0.49 4.95
C LEU A 230 12.51 -0.88 6.20
N VAL A 231 12.47 -0.02 7.22
CA VAL A 231 11.67 -0.27 8.43
C VAL A 231 10.18 -0.39 8.08
N ILE A 232 9.65 0.49 7.23
CA ILE A 232 8.27 0.42 6.76
C ILE A 232 8.03 -0.91 6.04
N ALA A 233 8.93 -1.32 5.14
CA ALA A 233 8.81 -2.57 4.40
C ALA A 233 8.81 -3.80 5.33
N LEU A 234 9.66 -3.82 6.36
CA LEU A 234 9.68 -4.92 7.34
C LEU A 234 8.40 -5.02 8.15
N ILE A 235 7.85 -3.87 8.60
CA ILE A 235 6.59 -3.81 9.37
C ILE A 235 5.42 -4.29 8.50
N THR A 236 5.34 -3.83 7.25
CA THR A 236 4.26 -4.22 6.35
C THR A 236 4.42 -5.64 5.81
N ALA A 237 5.65 -6.15 5.71
CA ALA A 237 5.89 -7.56 5.40
C ALA A 237 5.38 -8.48 6.53
N ALA A 238 5.60 -8.12 7.79
CA ALA A 238 5.02 -8.85 8.91
C ALA A 238 3.47 -8.86 8.85
N LEU A 239 2.85 -7.72 8.47
CA LEU A 239 1.40 -7.66 8.23
C LEU A 239 0.99 -8.61 7.11
N GLY A 240 1.69 -8.60 5.97
CA GLY A 240 1.40 -9.46 4.82
C GLY A 240 1.47 -10.93 5.14
N ILE A 241 2.49 -11.38 5.90
CA ILE A 241 2.61 -12.76 6.37
C ILE A 241 1.41 -13.15 7.25
N MET A 242 1.08 -12.32 8.25
CA MET A 242 -0.01 -12.60 9.18
C MET A 242 -1.37 -12.62 8.48
N MET A 243 -1.60 -11.71 7.54
CA MET A 243 -2.84 -11.69 6.76
C MET A 243 -2.98 -12.91 5.86
N THR A 244 -1.89 -13.45 5.32
CA THR A 244 -1.92 -14.64 4.45
C THR A 244 -2.14 -15.91 5.24
N THR A 245 -1.46 -16.07 6.38
CA THR A 245 -1.52 -17.28 7.19
C THR A 245 -2.80 -17.40 8.01
N ARG A 246 -3.45 -16.27 8.32
CA ARG A 246 -4.72 -16.17 9.05
C ARG A 246 -5.78 -15.43 8.21
N MET A 247 -5.95 -15.85 6.93
CA MET A 247 -6.83 -15.19 5.98
C MET A 247 -8.31 -15.50 6.26
N THR A 248 -8.88 -14.90 7.31
CA THR A 248 -10.30 -14.96 7.65
C THR A 248 -10.88 -13.55 7.75
N VAL A 249 -12.20 -13.42 7.52
CA VAL A 249 -12.90 -12.14 7.64
C VAL A 249 -12.75 -11.57 9.04
N GLU A 250 -12.85 -12.41 10.07
CA GLU A 250 -12.76 -12.03 11.48
C GLU A 250 -11.37 -11.47 11.82
N PHE A 251 -10.30 -12.15 11.37
CA PHE A 251 -8.94 -11.67 11.58
C PHE A 251 -8.72 -10.31 10.89
N CYS A 252 -9.08 -10.19 9.62
CA CYS A 252 -8.94 -8.94 8.88
C CYS A 252 -9.77 -7.81 9.48
N ALA A 253 -11.02 -8.08 9.90
CA ALA A 253 -11.88 -7.09 10.55
C ALA A 253 -11.30 -6.63 11.90
N SER A 254 -10.73 -7.53 12.67
CA SER A 254 -10.09 -7.21 13.95
C SER A 254 -8.82 -6.36 13.75
N VAL A 255 -7.98 -6.69 12.75
CA VAL A 255 -6.83 -5.86 12.38
C VAL A 255 -7.30 -4.47 11.92
N MET A 256 -8.40 -4.38 11.14
CA MET A 256 -8.98 -3.11 10.73
C MET A 256 -9.45 -2.28 11.93
N ALA A 257 -10.11 -2.90 12.90
CA ALA A 257 -10.50 -2.21 14.14
C ALA A 257 -9.28 -1.59 14.83
N GLY A 258 -8.16 -2.33 14.88
CA GLY A 258 -6.88 -1.81 15.38
C GLY A 258 -6.38 -0.59 14.61
N PHE A 259 -6.45 -0.60 13.28
CA PHE A 259 -6.08 0.55 12.45
C PHE A 259 -6.97 1.77 12.72
N VAL A 260 -8.29 1.56 12.85
CA VAL A 260 -9.24 2.64 13.19
C VAL A 260 -8.94 3.23 14.56
N VAL A 261 -8.70 2.39 15.56
CA VAL A 261 -8.33 2.85 16.91
C VAL A 261 -7.02 3.63 16.88
N ALA A 262 -6.01 3.21 16.09
CA ALA A 262 -4.78 3.94 15.92
C ALA A 262 -5.00 5.30 15.25
N ALA A 263 -5.84 5.36 14.22
CA ALA A 263 -6.21 6.62 13.57
C ALA A 263 -6.84 7.61 14.56
N LEU A 264 -7.75 7.14 15.41
CA LEU A 264 -8.36 7.95 16.46
C LEU A 264 -7.35 8.36 17.54
N ALA A 265 -6.49 7.45 17.97
CA ALA A 265 -5.45 7.73 18.96
C ALA A 265 -4.46 8.81 18.50
N LEU A 266 -4.15 8.90 17.22
CA LEU A 266 -3.26 9.93 16.66
C LEU A 266 -3.84 11.36 16.69
N HIS A 267 -5.14 11.52 16.96
CA HIS A 267 -5.74 12.84 17.24
C HIS A 267 -5.43 13.32 18.65
N ILE A 268 -4.99 12.44 19.55
CA ILE A 268 -4.60 12.80 20.91
C ILE A 268 -3.19 13.40 20.87
N PRO A 269 -2.98 14.67 21.36
CA PRO A 269 -1.68 15.34 21.25
C PRO A 269 -0.54 14.59 21.91
N ALA A 270 -0.80 13.86 22.98
CA ALA A 270 0.19 13.05 23.69
C ALA A 270 0.73 11.91 22.81
N VAL A 271 -0.13 11.26 22.02
CA VAL A 271 0.25 10.17 21.09
C VAL A 271 0.91 10.74 19.84
N LYS A 272 0.35 11.82 19.27
CA LYS A 272 0.87 12.48 18.07
C LYS A 272 2.31 12.97 18.25
N ASN A 273 2.63 13.49 19.45
CA ASN A 273 3.94 14.04 19.76
C ASN A 273 4.90 13.03 20.43
N ALA A 274 4.48 11.77 20.58
CA ALA A 274 5.29 10.75 21.23
C ALA A 274 6.49 10.36 20.35
N ARG A 275 7.69 10.69 20.80
CA ARG A 275 8.96 10.32 20.11
C ARG A 275 9.20 8.81 20.04
N PHE A 276 8.41 8.04 20.77
CA PHE A 276 8.54 6.59 20.92
C PHE A 276 7.33 5.83 20.33
N ALA A 277 6.45 6.50 19.58
CA ALA A 277 5.25 5.87 19.06
C ALA A 277 5.56 4.62 18.19
N SER A 278 6.63 4.66 17.39
CA SER A 278 7.07 3.51 16.60
C SER A 278 7.59 2.36 17.47
N ALA A 279 8.35 2.66 18.51
CA ALA A 279 8.86 1.63 19.43
C ALA A 279 7.71 0.98 20.22
N VAL A 280 6.78 1.80 20.72
CA VAL A 280 5.56 1.31 21.41
C VAL A 280 4.69 0.50 20.44
N GLY A 281 4.46 1.00 19.23
CA GLY A 281 3.68 0.31 18.20
C GLY A 281 4.28 -1.06 17.85
N ASN A 282 5.58 -1.12 17.61
CA ASN A 282 6.27 -2.39 17.35
C ASN A 282 6.23 -3.34 18.56
N ALA A 283 6.41 -2.83 19.77
CA ALA A 283 6.32 -3.64 20.99
C ALA A 283 4.92 -4.26 21.15
N LEU A 284 3.87 -3.48 20.92
CA LEU A 284 2.48 -3.97 20.96
C LEU A 284 2.21 -5.02 19.87
N ALA A 285 2.71 -4.82 18.67
CA ALA A 285 2.60 -5.81 17.59
C ALA A 285 3.36 -7.11 17.92
N ILE A 286 4.56 -7.01 18.50
CA ILE A 286 5.34 -8.16 18.97
C ILE A 286 4.58 -8.92 20.09
N ILE A 287 4.07 -8.20 21.08
CA ILE A 287 3.29 -8.78 22.17
C ILE A 287 2.04 -9.49 21.63
N ALA A 288 1.36 -8.89 20.65
CA ALA A 288 0.19 -9.50 20.02
C ALA A 288 0.52 -10.82 19.31
N ILE A 289 1.63 -10.89 18.54
CA ILE A 289 2.07 -12.13 17.90
C ILE A 289 2.44 -13.17 18.96
N LEU A 290 3.21 -12.78 19.98
CA LEU A 290 3.57 -13.71 21.08
C LEU A 290 2.33 -14.24 21.81
N ALA A 291 1.32 -13.41 22.01
CA ALA A 291 0.06 -13.81 22.60
C ALA A 291 -0.74 -14.77 21.70
N MET A 292 -0.64 -14.63 20.36
CA MET A 292 -1.25 -15.57 19.41
C MET A 292 -0.61 -16.97 19.46
N PHE A 293 0.66 -17.10 19.89
CA PHE A 293 1.28 -18.41 20.12
C PHE A 293 0.71 -19.16 21.33
N ALA A 294 0.18 -18.44 22.31
CA ALA A 294 -0.05 -19.03 23.62
C ALA A 294 -1.39 -19.79 23.75
N HIS A 295 -2.49 -19.32 23.15
CA HIS A 295 -3.83 -19.94 23.25
C HIS A 295 -4.78 -19.42 22.16
N ASP A 296 -5.71 -20.26 21.70
CA ASP A 296 -6.75 -19.94 20.70
C ASP A 296 -8.16 -19.89 21.33
N ASP A 297 -8.40 -18.98 22.28
CA ASP A 297 -9.73 -18.74 22.80
C ASP A 297 -10.51 -17.73 21.95
N VAL A 298 -11.87 -17.86 21.92
CA VAL A 298 -12.75 -17.00 21.09
C VAL A 298 -12.56 -15.49 21.40
N PHE A 299 -12.35 -15.14 22.65
CA PHE A 299 -12.06 -13.76 23.06
C PHE A 299 -10.70 -13.28 22.53
N ASP A 300 -9.75 -14.18 22.45
CA ASP A 300 -8.42 -13.96 21.92
C ASP A 300 -8.40 -13.76 20.41
N ALA A 301 -9.36 -14.34 19.68
CA ALA A 301 -9.46 -14.23 18.22
C ALA A 301 -9.73 -12.81 17.73
N THR A 302 -10.29 -11.92 18.55
CA THR A 302 -10.55 -10.52 18.18
C THR A 302 -9.56 -9.55 18.79
N LEU A 303 -9.24 -9.68 20.08
CA LEU A 303 -8.39 -8.71 20.80
C LEU A 303 -6.93 -8.75 20.32
N LYS A 304 -6.36 -9.94 20.14
CA LYS A 304 -4.95 -10.08 19.71
C LYS A 304 -4.70 -9.51 18.31
N PRO A 305 -5.51 -9.82 17.26
CA PRO A 305 -5.35 -9.17 15.96
C PRO A 305 -5.64 -7.66 15.99
N THR A 306 -6.56 -7.19 16.83
CA THR A 306 -6.81 -5.75 17.01
C THR A 306 -5.58 -5.06 17.58
N LEU A 307 -4.93 -5.64 18.60
CA LEU A 307 -3.70 -5.10 19.18
C LEU A 307 -2.55 -5.12 18.17
N PHE A 308 -2.44 -6.18 17.35
CA PHE A 308 -1.49 -6.27 16.26
C PHE A 308 -1.69 -5.15 15.24
N GLY A 309 -2.93 -4.98 14.74
CA GLY A 309 -3.29 -3.92 13.81
C GLY A 309 -3.02 -2.52 14.36
N PHE A 310 -3.36 -2.27 15.63
CA PHE A 310 -3.07 -1.02 16.32
C PHE A 310 -1.55 -0.74 16.36
N GLY A 311 -0.75 -1.72 16.73
CA GLY A 311 0.70 -1.60 16.80
C GLY A 311 1.33 -1.30 15.44
N ILE A 312 0.93 -2.01 14.38
CA ILE A 312 1.39 -1.79 13.00
C ILE A 312 1.03 -0.38 12.52
N ALA A 313 -0.22 0.05 12.72
CA ALA A 313 -0.70 1.36 12.30
C ALA A 313 0.01 2.50 13.02
N LEU A 314 0.23 2.39 14.33
CA LEU A 314 0.93 3.38 15.13
C LEU A 314 2.40 3.50 14.71
N SER A 315 3.10 2.37 14.59
CA SER A 315 4.50 2.33 14.17
C SER A 315 4.71 2.92 12.78
N SER A 316 3.94 2.49 11.80
CA SER A 316 4.08 2.97 10.43
C SER A 316 3.71 4.46 10.28
N SER A 317 2.86 5.02 11.16
CA SER A 317 2.52 6.44 11.17
C SER A 317 3.69 7.32 11.61
N GLU A 318 4.44 6.91 12.62
CA GLU A 318 5.64 7.64 13.03
C GLU A 318 6.74 7.57 11.96
N GLN A 319 6.91 6.40 11.31
CA GLN A 319 7.89 6.27 10.22
C GLN A 319 7.53 7.17 9.03
N LEU A 320 6.24 7.28 8.69
CA LEU A 320 5.77 8.23 7.70
C LEU A 320 6.12 9.67 8.07
N TYR A 321 5.83 10.07 9.31
CA TYR A 321 6.16 11.41 9.80
C TYR A 321 7.66 11.70 9.71
N LYS A 322 8.50 10.73 10.10
CA LYS A 322 9.96 10.83 9.98
C LYS A 322 10.41 10.97 8.53
N LEU A 323 9.80 10.22 7.61
CA LEU A 323 10.12 10.26 6.18
C LEU A 323 9.79 11.63 5.59
N LEU A 324 8.57 12.15 5.85
CA LEU A 324 8.13 13.46 5.37
C LEU A 324 8.95 14.63 5.96
N ASN A 325 9.43 14.49 7.19
CA ASN A 325 10.29 15.50 7.82
C ASN A 325 11.76 15.42 7.40
N SER A 326 12.19 14.32 6.78
CA SER A 326 13.56 14.16 6.29
C SER A 326 13.79 14.77 4.91
N CYS A 327 12.76 15.28 4.26
CA CYS A 327 12.80 15.79 2.90
C CYS A 327 12.48 17.29 2.84
N ASP A 328 13.02 17.95 1.80
CA ASP A 328 12.71 19.32 1.46
C ASP A 328 11.27 19.45 0.90
N HIS A 329 10.72 20.66 0.90
CA HIS A 329 9.36 20.91 0.41
C HIS A 329 9.11 20.38 -1.01
N CYS A 330 10.11 20.47 -1.89
CA CYS A 330 10.03 19.97 -3.27
C CYS A 330 10.07 18.44 -3.38
N GLN A 331 10.58 17.75 -2.34
CA GLN A 331 10.78 16.30 -2.32
C GLN A 331 9.64 15.53 -1.62
N ARG A 332 8.60 16.22 -1.12
CA ARG A 332 7.50 15.56 -0.38
C ARG A 332 6.77 14.50 -1.19
N SER A 333 6.53 14.77 -2.47
CA SER A 333 5.93 13.80 -3.41
C SER A 333 6.84 12.56 -3.60
N THR A 334 8.17 12.75 -3.64
CA THR A 334 9.13 11.66 -3.70
C THR A 334 9.15 10.85 -2.41
N ALA A 335 9.04 11.50 -1.25
CA ALA A 335 8.92 10.82 0.05
C ALA A 335 7.64 9.98 0.14
N GLU A 336 6.52 10.50 -0.34
CA GLU A 336 5.25 9.79 -0.41
C GLU A 336 5.34 8.57 -1.35
N SER A 337 5.92 8.75 -2.54
CA SER A 337 6.17 7.63 -3.47
C SER A 337 7.09 6.57 -2.84
N THR A 338 8.13 6.97 -2.10
CA THR A 338 9.00 6.06 -1.34
C THR A 338 8.23 5.30 -0.28
N TYR A 339 7.32 5.98 0.43
CA TYR A 339 6.46 5.35 1.41
C TYR A 339 5.57 4.28 0.78
N PHE A 340 4.88 4.59 -0.32
CA PHE A 340 4.03 3.63 -1.03
C PHE A 340 4.83 2.43 -1.54
N LEU A 341 5.99 2.68 -2.16
CA LEU A 341 6.85 1.60 -2.64
C LEU A 341 7.25 0.66 -1.49
N SER A 342 7.63 1.22 -0.35
CA SER A 342 8.09 0.44 0.81
C SER A 342 6.95 -0.30 1.48
N SER A 343 5.80 0.36 1.64
CA SER A 343 4.62 -0.21 2.27
C SER A 343 4.01 -1.31 1.41
N ASP A 344 3.78 -1.05 0.13
CA ASP A 344 3.19 -2.02 -0.79
C ASP A 344 4.19 -3.14 -1.10
N GLY A 345 5.46 -2.79 -1.37
CA GLY A 345 6.51 -3.78 -1.60
C GLY A 345 6.69 -4.72 -0.41
N GLY A 346 6.75 -4.18 0.81
CA GLY A 346 6.81 -4.97 2.02
C GLY A 346 5.60 -5.88 2.19
N LEU A 347 4.39 -5.32 2.07
CA LEU A 347 3.13 -6.06 2.19
C LEU A 347 3.07 -7.25 1.22
N PHE A 348 3.28 -7.00 -0.06
CA PHE A 348 3.19 -8.05 -1.08
C PHE A 348 4.32 -9.07 -0.96
N LEU A 349 5.56 -8.66 -0.60
CA LEU A 349 6.62 -9.62 -0.26
C LEU A 349 6.26 -10.47 0.95
N GLY A 350 5.62 -9.87 1.95
CA GLY A 350 5.08 -10.59 3.10
C GLY A 350 4.00 -11.60 2.71
N ILE A 351 3.09 -11.23 1.81
CA ILE A 351 2.06 -12.14 1.26
C ILE A 351 2.72 -13.29 0.51
N ALA A 352 3.70 -13.01 -0.36
CA ALA A 352 4.43 -14.04 -1.08
C ALA A 352 5.15 -15.01 -0.14
N ALA A 353 5.85 -14.50 0.87
CA ALA A 353 6.49 -15.31 1.90
C ALA A 353 5.47 -16.10 2.74
N GLY A 354 4.35 -15.48 3.09
CA GLY A 354 3.26 -16.12 3.83
C GLY A 354 2.72 -17.35 3.11
N TRP A 355 2.53 -17.27 1.77
CA TRP A 355 2.08 -18.42 0.97
C TRP A 355 3.05 -19.59 0.96
N GLN A 356 4.37 -19.35 1.01
CA GLN A 356 5.36 -20.42 1.18
C GLN A 356 5.31 -21.05 2.58
N LEU A 357 4.84 -20.32 3.56
CA LEU A 357 4.80 -20.72 4.97
C LEU A 357 3.40 -21.17 5.44
N THR A 358 2.39 -21.21 4.56
CA THR A 358 0.99 -21.58 4.93
C THR A 358 0.88 -22.95 5.56
N THR A 359 1.70 -23.93 5.14
CA THR A 359 1.73 -25.28 5.70
C THR A 359 2.37 -25.33 7.09
N ALA A 360 3.06 -24.25 7.50
CA ALA A 360 3.80 -24.14 8.76
C ALA A 360 3.47 -22.83 9.49
N VAL A 361 2.21 -22.65 9.91
CA VAL A 361 1.68 -21.39 10.50
C VAL A 361 2.57 -20.86 11.63
N LYS A 362 3.04 -21.73 12.54
CA LYS A 362 3.96 -21.31 13.63
C LYS A 362 5.27 -20.72 13.11
N SER A 363 5.80 -21.27 12.01
CA SER A 363 7.03 -20.75 11.37
C SER A 363 6.76 -19.38 10.73
N ALA A 364 5.58 -19.16 10.15
CA ALA A 364 5.18 -17.89 9.59
C ALA A 364 5.07 -16.78 10.66
N GLU A 365 4.46 -17.09 11.79
CA GLU A 365 4.39 -16.18 12.94
C GLU A 365 5.78 -15.85 13.49
N GLN A 366 6.69 -16.84 13.57
CA GLN A 366 8.09 -16.60 13.96
C GLN A 366 8.82 -15.69 12.99
N VAL A 367 8.60 -15.84 11.67
CA VAL A 367 9.18 -14.96 10.66
C VAL A 367 8.61 -13.55 10.79
N ALA A 368 7.30 -13.39 10.96
CA ALA A 368 6.67 -12.09 11.19
C ALA A 368 7.22 -11.40 12.45
N LEU A 369 7.38 -12.17 13.54
CA LEU A 369 8.00 -11.70 14.78
C LEU A 369 9.44 -11.23 14.56
N ALA A 370 10.26 -12.03 13.85
CA ALA A 370 11.64 -11.69 13.55
C ALA A 370 11.74 -10.38 12.74
N LEU A 371 10.87 -10.19 11.74
CA LEU A 371 10.82 -8.95 10.95
C LEU A 371 10.52 -7.73 11.84
N LEU A 372 9.58 -7.82 12.78
CA LEU A 372 9.25 -6.73 13.71
C LEU A 372 10.41 -6.46 14.68
N VAL A 373 11.07 -7.49 15.17
CA VAL A 373 12.26 -7.33 16.02
C VAL A 373 13.38 -6.61 15.27
N VAL A 374 13.69 -7.03 14.04
CA VAL A 374 14.69 -6.37 13.20
C VAL A 374 14.31 -4.91 12.92
N ALA A 375 13.03 -4.63 12.59
CA ALA A 375 12.53 -3.27 12.40
C ALA A 375 12.74 -2.41 13.65
N THR A 376 12.48 -2.97 14.83
CA THR A 376 12.67 -2.27 16.13
C THR A 376 14.13 -1.99 16.41
N ILE A 377 15.03 -2.93 16.13
CA ILE A 377 16.48 -2.74 16.28
C ILE A 377 16.97 -1.61 15.36
N ILE A 378 16.57 -1.62 14.09
CA ILE A 378 16.97 -0.57 13.12
C ILE A 378 16.44 0.79 13.58
N CYS A 379 15.19 0.88 14.06
CA CYS A 379 14.63 2.11 14.62
C CYS A 379 15.46 2.65 15.79
N SER A 380 15.83 1.77 16.71
CA SER A 380 16.58 2.13 17.92
C SER A 380 18.00 2.61 17.58
N LEU A 381 18.68 1.92 16.67
CA LEU A 381 20.00 2.32 16.18
C LEU A 381 19.98 3.69 15.50
N ASN A 382 18.98 3.98 14.68
CA ASN A 382 18.84 5.29 14.03
C ASN A 382 18.66 6.43 15.04
N VAL A 383 17.94 6.20 16.13
CA VAL A 383 17.79 7.20 17.20
C VAL A 383 19.11 7.46 17.93
N LEU A 384 19.88 6.39 18.21
CA LEU A 384 21.17 6.49 18.88
C LEU A 384 22.23 7.22 18.02
N LEU A 385 22.29 6.90 16.72
CA LEU A 385 23.22 7.54 15.78
C LEU A 385 22.94 9.05 15.65
N LYS A 386 21.68 9.45 15.51
CA LYS A 386 21.31 10.88 15.47
C LYS A 386 21.67 11.62 16.75
N LYS A 387 21.49 11.01 17.93
CA LYS A 387 21.90 11.60 19.21
C LYS A 387 23.44 11.78 19.29
N LYS A 388 24.20 10.84 18.76
CA LYS A 388 25.67 10.92 18.74
C LYS A 388 26.17 12.06 17.84
N GLN A 389 25.57 12.21 16.65
CA GLN A 389 25.89 13.31 15.73
C GLN A 389 25.56 14.68 16.31
N ALA A 390 24.38 14.82 16.96
CA ALA A 390 24.00 16.07 17.62
C ALA A 390 24.96 16.47 18.77
N LYS A 391 25.57 15.49 19.47
CA LYS A 391 26.58 15.77 20.52
C LYS A 391 27.96 16.14 19.98
N HIS A 392 28.28 15.77 18.74
CA HIS A 392 29.55 16.15 18.11
C HIS A 392 29.52 17.55 17.46
N HIS A 393 28.34 18.11 17.24
CA HIS A 393 28.13 19.44 16.66
C HIS A 393 27.74 20.51 17.71
N ALA A 394 27.55 20.13 18.96
CA ALA A 394 27.36 21.02 20.11
C ALA A 394 28.65 21.15 20.93
#